data_244c2364d468e6b4c6aa87e0fc3b72cf
#
_entry.id   244c2364d468e6b4c6aa87e0fc3b72cf
#
_cell.length_a   1.000
_cell.length_b   1.000
_cell.length_c   1.000
_cell.angle_alpha   90.00
_cell.angle_beta   90.00
_cell.angle_gamma   90.00
#
_symmetry.space_group_name_H-M   'P 1'
#
loop_
_entity.id
_entity.type
_entity.pdbx_description
1 polymer ?
#
loop_
_entity_poly.entity_id
_entity_poly.type
_entity_poly.pdbx_seq_one_letter_code
_entity_poly.pdbx_strand_id
1 'polypeptide(L)'
;MKIAILLTSTVRPQVIGSNFSVSERMEMYRSTLQYYAKTIGREYPIVMVENSDADLTLWKEEFKDSLRLEILQFTPTDLQNAQTTKNTEDYGFDNKKGKGYNEYLMIKLALERSETLSESTHFLKITGRYPMLNIREMLGEMEKRGKQKAMMCDIKEFRLYEKLRGTSYGSRWGDSRFFLVAVDFYKHHLMNCYKEMDESVYGKYAEDYLYNLSCKYRKDNRFIFRYRHQVQFGGQGGAACFEEHYDSFRNVAKNKLRRILRVLFPHIWF
;
A
#
# COMPACT_ATOMS: atom_id res chain seq x y z
N MET A 1 -12.35 13.68 -9.85
CA MET A 1 -11.42 12.53 -9.69
C MET A 1 -12.23 11.35 -9.21
N LYS A 2 -12.07 10.17 -9.84
CA LYS A 2 -12.69 8.92 -9.40
C LYS A 2 -11.60 8.09 -8.72
N ILE A 3 -11.70 7.90 -7.41
CA ILE A 3 -10.73 7.10 -6.64
C ILE A 3 -11.32 5.73 -6.34
N ALA A 4 -10.58 4.66 -6.66
CA ALA A 4 -10.80 3.33 -6.09
C ALA A 4 -9.77 3.05 -4.99
N ILE A 5 -10.16 2.30 -3.96
CA ILE A 5 -9.24 1.84 -2.92
C ILE A 5 -8.78 0.43 -3.29
N LEU A 6 -7.47 0.25 -3.45
CA LEU A 6 -6.86 -1.05 -3.74
C LEU A 6 -6.23 -1.62 -2.47
N LEU A 7 -6.81 -2.68 -1.94
CA LEU A 7 -6.31 -3.41 -0.77
C LEU A 7 -5.51 -4.63 -1.23
N THR A 8 -4.23 -4.68 -0.88
CA THR A 8 -3.39 -5.86 -1.12
C THR A 8 -3.48 -6.82 0.06
N SER A 9 -3.68 -8.10 -0.20
CA SER A 9 -3.79 -9.13 0.83
C SER A 9 -3.01 -10.40 0.49
N THR A 10 -2.48 -11.03 1.53
CA THR A 10 -1.85 -12.35 1.51
C THR A 10 -2.26 -13.05 2.80
N VAL A 11 -3.27 -13.89 2.74
CA VAL A 11 -3.82 -14.56 3.93
C VAL A 11 -2.91 -15.71 4.37
N ARG A 12 -2.37 -16.48 3.42
CA ARG A 12 -1.46 -17.61 3.66
C ARG A 12 -0.06 -17.24 3.18
N PRO A 13 0.73 -16.46 3.94
CA PRO A 13 2.07 -16.09 3.51
C PRO A 13 2.95 -17.34 3.46
N GLN A 14 3.62 -17.53 2.35
CA GLN A 14 4.63 -18.60 2.19
C GLN A 14 6.03 -18.14 2.63
N VAL A 15 6.12 -16.93 3.20
CA VAL A 15 7.40 -16.37 3.67
C VAL A 15 7.63 -16.80 5.12
N ILE A 16 8.82 -17.33 5.40
CA ILE A 16 9.26 -17.65 6.77
C ILE A 16 9.26 -16.39 7.61
N GLY A 17 8.63 -16.45 8.81
CA GLY A 17 8.61 -15.32 9.77
C GLY A 17 7.33 -14.52 9.81
N SER A 18 6.20 -15.09 9.36
CA SER A 18 4.88 -14.51 9.69
C SER A 18 4.52 -14.86 11.14
N ASN A 19 4.30 -13.82 11.97
CA ASN A 19 3.89 -13.99 13.37
C ASN A 19 2.40 -14.33 13.54
N PHE A 20 1.63 -14.36 12.46
CA PHE A 20 0.19 -14.56 12.50
C PHE A 20 -0.22 -15.84 11.79
N SER A 21 -1.13 -16.56 12.40
CA SER A 21 -1.82 -17.70 11.79
C SER A 21 -2.72 -17.25 10.63
N VAL A 22 -3.16 -18.20 9.80
CA VAL A 22 -4.09 -17.94 8.71
C VAL A 22 -5.40 -17.33 9.23
N SER A 23 -5.93 -17.84 10.36
CA SER A 23 -7.16 -17.34 10.96
C SER A 23 -7.03 -15.89 11.47
N GLU A 24 -5.92 -15.56 12.12
CA GLU A 24 -5.65 -14.19 12.59
C GLU A 24 -5.53 -13.22 11.40
N ARG A 25 -4.85 -13.64 10.34
CA ARG A 25 -4.74 -12.82 9.13
C ARG A 25 -6.07 -12.61 8.44
N MET A 26 -6.90 -13.67 8.31
CA MET A 26 -8.27 -13.55 7.80
C MET A 26 -9.06 -12.52 8.60
N GLU A 27 -9.02 -12.60 9.94
CA GLU A 27 -9.73 -11.66 10.80
C GLU A 27 -9.20 -10.23 10.67
N MET A 28 -7.90 -10.02 10.54
CA MET A 28 -7.32 -8.69 10.30
C MET A 28 -7.86 -8.04 9.02
N TYR A 29 -7.92 -8.78 7.91
CA TYR A 29 -8.45 -8.27 6.65
C TYR A 29 -9.96 -8.01 6.73
N ARG A 30 -10.72 -8.94 7.35
CA ARG A 30 -12.16 -8.80 7.56
C ARG A 30 -12.47 -7.58 8.43
N SER A 31 -11.77 -7.42 9.55
CA SER A 31 -11.90 -6.24 10.44
C SER A 31 -11.61 -4.93 9.71
N THR A 32 -10.64 -4.93 8.79
CA THR A 32 -10.35 -3.76 7.93
C THR A 32 -11.54 -3.44 7.01
N LEU A 33 -12.14 -4.44 6.37
CA LEU A 33 -13.34 -4.24 5.54
C LEU A 33 -14.53 -3.76 6.37
N GLN A 34 -14.75 -4.33 7.57
CA GLN A 34 -15.80 -3.88 8.49
C GLN A 34 -15.58 -2.42 8.93
N TYR A 35 -14.33 -2.03 9.18
CA TYR A 35 -13.98 -0.66 9.50
C TYR A 35 -14.34 0.29 8.34
N TYR A 36 -14.00 -0.08 7.10
CA TYR A 36 -14.33 0.72 5.93
C TYR A 36 -15.82 0.75 5.62
N ALA A 37 -16.55 -0.35 5.86
CA ALA A 37 -18.00 -0.37 5.75
C ALA A 37 -18.67 0.66 6.67
N LYS A 38 -18.19 0.79 7.91
CA LYS A 38 -18.67 1.78 8.89
C LYS A 38 -18.22 3.21 8.58
N THR A 39 -17.03 3.37 8.00
CA THR A 39 -16.39 4.69 7.90
C THR A 39 -16.68 5.38 6.58
N ILE A 40 -16.58 4.68 5.45
CA ILE A 40 -16.76 5.23 4.10
C ILE A 40 -17.92 4.60 3.35
N GLY A 41 -18.39 3.41 3.78
CA GLY A 41 -19.53 2.74 3.16
C GLY A 41 -19.33 2.54 1.66
N ARG A 42 -20.37 2.84 0.90
CA ARG A 42 -20.39 2.69 -0.57
C ARG A 42 -19.84 3.90 -1.34
N GLU A 43 -19.29 4.90 -0.66
CA GLU A 43 -18.83 6.15 -1.28
C GLU A 43 -17.65 5.91 -2.24
N TYR A 44 -16.68 5.10 -1.82
CA TYR A 44 -15.53 4.72 -2.64
C TYR A 44 -15.56 3.23 -2.94
N PRO A 45 -15.36 2.82 -4.21
CA PRO A 45 -15.25 1.40 -4.52
C PRO A 45 -13.93 0.84 -3.99
N ILE A 46 -13.99 -0.40 -3.53
CA ILE A 46 -12.85 -1.14 -2.98
C ILE A 46 -12.57 -2.34 -3.87
N VAL A 47 -11.31 -2.47 -4.28
CA VAL A 47 -10.78 -3.67 -4.93
C VAL A 47 -9.87 -4.37 -3.95
N MET A 48 -10.18 -5.59 -3.57
CA MET A 48 -9.33 -6.42 -2.72
C MET A 48 -8.65 -7.48 -3.56
N VAL A 49 -7.33 -7.52 -3.50
CA VAL A 49 -6.50 -8.47 -4.24
C VAL A 49 -5.87 -9.45 -3.27
N GLU A 50 -6.05 -10.74 -3.52
CA GLU A 50 -5.54 -11.83 -2.70
C GLU A 50 -4.69 -12.79 -3.53
N ASN A 51 -3.50 -13.16 -3.04
CA ASN A 51 -2.52 -13.96 -3.79
C ASN A 51 -2.09 -15.26 -3.11
N SER A 52 -2.85 -15.77 -2.17
CA SER A 52 -2.44 -16.94 -1.38
C SER A 52 -3.48 -18.06 -1.34
N ASP A 53 -4.36 -18.11 -2.33
CA ASP A 53 -5.39 -19.13 -2.47
C ASP A 53 -6.34 -19.24 -1.25
N ALA A 54 -6.60 -18.13 -0.60
CA ALA A 54 -7.60 -18.07 0.45
C ALA A 54 -8.99 -17.82 -0.15
N ASP A 55 -9.97 -18.62 0.25
CA ASP A 55 -11.36 -18.43 -0.19
C ASP A 55 -11.98 -17.20 0.50
N LEU A 56 -12.23 -16.15 -0.25
CA LEU A 56 -12.88 -14.92 0.19
C LEU A 56 -14.29 -14.75 -0.37
N THR A 57 -14.89 -15.80 -0.92
CA THR A 57 -16.20 -15.76 -1.59
C THR A 57 -17.29 -15.24 -0.66
N LEU A 58 -17.28 -15.68 0.60
CA LEU A 58 -18.26 -15.25 1.61
C LEU A 58 -18.22 -13.75 1.89
N TRP A 59 -17.09 -13.08 1.71
CA TRP A 59 -17.00 -11.64 1.96
C TRP A 59 -17.74 -10.81 0.91
N LYS A 60 -17.88 -11.29 -0.31
CA LYS A 60 -18.73 -10.62 -1.32
C LYS A 60 -20.17 -10.50 -0.81
N GLU A 61 -20.70 -11.58 -0.26
CA GLU A 61 -22.06 -11.60 0.31
C GLU A 61 -22.15 -10.80 1.62
N GLU A 62 -21.18 -10.95 2.52
CA GLU A 62 -21.15 -10.23 3.81
C GLU A 62 -21.15 -8.71 3.62
N PHE A 63 -20.42 -8.20 2.64
CA PHE A 63 -20.24 -6.76 2.44
C PHE A 63 -21.06 -6.15 1.29
N LYS A 64 -21.90 -6.91 0.58
CA LYS A 64 -22.63 -6.47 -0.63
C LYS A 64 -23.45 -5.20 -0.44
N ASP A 65 -24.11 -5.05 0.72
CA ASP A 65 -24.97 -3.91 1.02
C ASP A 65 -24.20 -2.73 1.61
N SER A 66 -23.05 -2.98 2.23
CA SER A 66 -22.27 -1.99 2.96
C SER A 66 -21.08 -1.42 2.17
N LEU A 67 -20.55 -2.16 1.20
CA LEU A 67 -19.42 -1.75 0.36
C LEU A 67 -19.72 -1.96 -1.13
N ARG A 68 -19.03 -1.23 -2.00
CA ARG A 68 -18.84 -1.59 -3.41
C ARG A 68 -17.53 -2.34 -3.51
N LEU A 69 -17.59 -3.66 -3.27
CA LEU A 69 -16.42 -4.53 -3.12
C LEU A 69 -16.24 -5.44 -4.34
N GLU A 70 -15.12 -5.30 -5.02
CA GLU A 70 -14.60 -6.25 -6.00
C GLU A 70 -13.48 -7.07 -5.35
N ILE A 71 -13.52 -8.40 -5.45
CA ILE A 71 -12.48 -9.30 -4.95
C ILE A 71 -11.84 -10.01 -6.13
N LEU A 72 -10.54 -9.86 -6.25
CA LEU A 72 -9.68 -10.55 -7.20
C LEU A 72 -8.80 -11.54 -6.44
N GLN A 73 -8.97 -12.80 -6.74
CA GLN A 73 -8.18 -13.87 -6.15
C GLN A 73 -7.21 -14.41 -7.19
N PHE A 74 -5.93 -14.35 -6.87
CA PHE A 74 -4.87 -14.92 -7.67
C PHE A 74 -4.30 -16.12 -6.95
N THR A 75 -4.54 -17.29 -7.49
CA THR A 75 -3.91 -18.51 -6.99
C THR A 75 -2.47 -18.59 -7.48
N PRO A 76 -1.59 -19.37 -6.83
CA PRO A 76 -0.28 -19.66 -7.36
C PRO A 76 -0.31 -20.19 -8.82
N THR A 77 -1.37 -20.91 -9.19
CA THR A 77 -1.59 -21.42 -10.55
C THR A 77 -1.89 -20.29 -11.54
N ASP A 78 -2.71 -19.30 -11.16
CA ASP A 78 -2.97 -18.13 -12.01
C ASP A 78 -1.71 -17.29 -12.21
N LEU A 79 -0.89 -17.19 -11.17
CA LEU A 79 0.39 -16.51 -11.23
C LEU A 79 1.40 -17.28 -12.09
N GLN A 80 1.37 -18.62 -12.06
CA GLN A 80 2.16 -19.47 -12.94
C GLN A 80 1.68 -19.41 -14.40
N ASN A 81 0.35 -19.36 -14.64
CA ASN A 81 -0.23 -19.23 -15.97
C ASN A 81 -0.01 -17.85 -16.59
N ALA A 82 0.14 -16.80 -15.80
CA ALA A 82 0.59 -15.50 -16.28
C ALA A 82 2.02 -15.54 -16.88
N GLN A 83 2.81 -16.57 -16.54
CA GLN A 83 4.12 -16.82 -17.16
C GLN A 83 4.00 -17.46 -18.56
N THR A 84 2.91 -18.15 -18.85
CA THR A 84 2.76 -18.91 -20.12
C THR A 84 2.16 -18.12 -21.26
N THR A 85 1.64 -16.92 -21.03
CA THR A 85 1.13 -16.05 -22.09
C THR A 85 2.23 -15.15 -22.68
N LYS A 86 2.97 -15.72 -23.60
CA LYS A 86 3.71 -15.09 -24.73
C LYS A 86 4.88 -14.13 -24.49
N ASN A 87 5.25 -13.72 -23.29
CA ASN A 87 6.51 -13.02 -23.06
C ASN A 87 7.29 -13.68 -21.94
N THR A 88 8.43 -14.26 -22.30
CA THR A 88 9.40 -14.92 -21.42
C THR A 88 9.98 -14.03 -20.30
N GLU A 89 9.51 -12.78 -20.19
CA GLU A 89 9.93 -11.79 -19.20
C GLU A 89 8.93 -11.59 -18.05
N ASP A 90 7.73 -12.18 -18.11
CA ASP A 90 6.76 -12.06 -17.03
C ASP A 90 7.04 -13.09 -15.94
N TYR A 91 7.65 -12.60 -14.87
CA TYR A 91 7.89 -13.38 -13.66
C TYR A 91 6.59 -13.57 -12.87
N GLY A 92 6.31 -14.82 -12.49
CA GLY A 92 5.25 -15.15 -11.54
C GLY A 92 5.63 -14.79 -10.11
N PHE A 93 4.76 -15.18 -9.18
CA PHE A 93 5.00 -15.03 -7.77
C PHE A 93 6.30 -15.70 -7.34
N ASP A 94 7.18 -14.94 -6.66
CA ASP A 94 8.47 -15.43 -6.20
C ASP A 94 8.70 -15.07 -4.73
N ASN A 95 8.58 -16.09 -3.86
CA ASN A 95 8.78 -15.93 -2.42
C ASN A 95 10.21 -15.55 -2.02
N LYS A 96 11.20 -15.88 -2.88
CA LYS A 96 12.61 -15.55 -2.61
C LYS A 96 12.87 -14.06 -2.77
N LYS A 97 12.09 -13.37 -3.62
CA LYS A 97 12.20 -11.91 -3.83
C LYS A 97 11.48 -11.08 -2.78
N GLY A 98 10.68 -11.71 -1.91
CA GLY A 98 10.08 -11.07 -0.76
C GLY A 98 8.72 -10.42 -1.02
N LYS A 99 8.30 -9.62 -0.04
CA LYS A 99 6.92 -9.07 0.02
C LYS A 99 6.70 -7.96 -1.00
N GLY A 100 7.66 -7.06 -1.16
CA GLY A 100 7.58 -5.93 -2.08
C GLY A 100 7.36 -6.37 -3.52
N TYR A 101 8.18 -7.29 -4.01
CA TYR A 101 8.04 -7.87 -5.33
C TYR A 101 6.63 -8.41 -5.58
N ASN A 102 6.15 -9.25 -4.66
CA ASN A 102 4.87 -9.91 -4.80
C ASN A 102 3.68 -8.96 -4.66
N GLU A 103 3.77 -7.98 -3.76
CA GLU A 103 2.73 -6.96 -3.58
C GLU A 103 2.57 -6.08 -4.84
N TYR A 104 3.67 -5.65 -5.45
CA TYR A 104 3.60 -4.84 -6.67
C TYR A 104 3.21 -5.65 -7.92
N LEU A 105 3.53 -6.94 -7.96
CA LEU A 105 2.99 -7.85 -8.97
C LEU A 105 1.47 -8.00 -8.83
N MET A 106 0.93 -8.12 -7.61
CA MET A 106 -0.52 -8.10 -7.38
C MET A 106 -1.17 -6.81 -7.88
N ILE A 107 -0.53 -5.65 -7.68
CA ILE A 107 -1.06 -4.37 -8.20
C ILE A 107 -1.13 -4.41 -9.73
N LYS A 108 -0.08 -4.91 -10.41
CA LYS A 108 -0.10 -5.10 -11.88
C LYS A 108 -1.28 -5.94 -12.30
N LEU A 109 -1.44 -7.12 -11.72
CA LEU A 109 -2.51 -8.07 -12.06
C LEU A 109 -3.90 -7.48 -11.77
N ALA A 110 -4.05 -6.72 -10.70
CA ALA A 110 -5.28 -6.00 -10.41
C ALA A 110 -5.62 -4.98 -11.48
N LEU A 111 -4.65 -4.19 -11.95
CA LEU A 111 -4.85 -3.20 -13.02
C LEU A 111 -5.17 -3.83 -14.38
N GLU A 112 -4.80 -5.08 -14.59
CA GLU A 112 -5.10 -5.84 -15.81
C GLU A 112 -6.50 -6.47 -15.78
N ARG A 113 -7.04 -6.79 -14.59
CA ARG A 113 -8.26 -7.60 -14.45
C ARG A 113 -9.44 -6.91 -13.76
N SER A 114 -9.21 -5.82 -13.02
CA SER A 114 -10.27 -5.11 -12.29
C SER A 114 -11.10 -4.23 -13.20
N GLU A 115 -12.40 -4.42 -13.21
CA GLU A 115 -13.35 -3.51 -13.85
C GLU A 115 -13.39 -2.18 -13.09
N THR A 116 -13.42 -2.23 -11.76
CA THR A 116 -13.43 -1.06 -10.88
C THR A 116 -12.23 -0.14 -11.11
N LEU A 117 -11.02 -0.71 -11.23
CA LEU A 117 -9.82 0.08 -11.50
C LEU A 117 -9.80 0.64 -12.92
N SER A 118 -10.38 -0.08 -13.89
CA SER A 118 -10.45 0.38 -15.28
C SER A 118 -11.34 1.63 -15.44
N GLU A 119 -12.36 1.78 -14.60
CA GLU A 119 -13.27 2.92 -14.57
C GLU A 119 -12.78 4.08 -13.69
N SER A 120 -11.68 3.88 -12.96
CA SER A 120 -11.13 4.84 -12.02
C SER A 120 -10.04 5.69 -12.66
N THR A 121 -9.92 6.97 -12.23
CA THR A 121 -8.80 7.82 -12.66
C THR A 121 -7.58 7.65 -11.79
N HIS A 122 -7.79 7.31 -10.53
CA HIS A 122 -6.74 7.10 -9.54
C HIS A 122 -7.09 5.90 -8.67
N PHE A 123 -6.08 5.27 -8.11
CA PHE A 123 -6.29 4.33 -7.01
C PHE A 123 -5.45 4.69 -5.79
N LEU A 124 -6.04 4.49 -4.63
CA LEU A 124 -5.37 4.54 -3.33
C LEU A 124 -4.99 3.13 -2.93
N LYS A 125 -3.70 2.78 -3.08
CA LYS A 125 -3.17 1.51 -2.57
C LYS A 125 -3.06 1.57 -1.06
N ILE A 126 -3.54 0.53 -0.38
CA ILE A 126 -3.35 0.32 1.06
C ILE A 126 -3.01 -1.15 1.31
N THR A 127 -2.06 -1.45 2.19
CA THR A 127 -1.82 -2.81 2.68
C THR A 127 -3.03 -3.25 3.52
N GLY A 128 -3.78 -4.22 3.03
CA GLY A 128 -5.17 -4.47 3.43
C GLY A 128 -5.42 -4.89 4.88
N ARG A 129 -4.39 -5.35 5.63
CA ARG A 129 -4.54 -5.71 7.05
C ARG A 129 -4.42 -4.53 8.02
N TYR A 130 -4.13 -3.33 7.51
CA TYR A 130 -3.99 -2.12 8.32
C TYR A 130 -5.13 -1.16 8.00
N PRO A 131 -6.20 -1.09 8.79
CA PRO A 131 -7.22 -0.08 8.58
C PRO A 131 -6.59 1.31 8.72
N MET A 132 -6.82 2.17 7.74
CA MET A 132 -6.43 3.58 7.81
C MET A 132 -7.48 4.32 8.63
N LEU A 133 -7.18 4.59 9.92
CA LEU A 133 -8.13 5.13 10.89
C LEU A 133 -8.63 6.54 10.56
N ASN A 134 -7.84 7.32 9.84
CA ASN A 134 -8.23 8.64 9.36
C ASN A 134 -8.50 8.67 7.85
N ILE A 135 -9.10 7.59 7.31
CA ILE A 135 -9.32 7.41 5.87
C ILE A 135 -10.08 8.57 5.23
N ARG A 136 -11.13 9.11 5.87
CA ARG A 136 -11.90 10.24 5.34
C ARG A 136 -11.08 11.52 5.22
N GLU A 137 -10.23 11.80 6.20
CA GLU A 137 -9.31 12.94 6.19
C GLU A 137 -8.28 12.81 5.06
N MET A 138 -7.73 11.61 4.90
CA MET A 138 -6.75 11.31 3.84
C MET A 138 -7.38 11.41 2.45
N LEU A 139 -8.56 10.83 2.24
CA LEU A 139 -9.29 10.92 0.96
C LEU A 139 -9.64 12.38 0.64
N GLY A 140 -10.12 13.16 1.62
CA GLY A 140 -10.38 14.60 1.43
C GLY A 140 -9.14 15.40 1.04
N GLU A 141 -7.96 15.08 1.59
CA GLU A 141 -6.70 15.68 1.13
C GLU A 141 -6.34 15.25 -0.29
N MET A 142 -6.49 13.96 -0.62
CA MET A 142 -6.20 13.42 -1.94
C MET A 142 -7.09 14.03 -3.02
N GLU A 143 -8.39 14.21 -2.75
CA GLU A 143 -9.32 14.85 -3.68
C GLU A 143 -8.98 16.33 -3.94
N LYS A 144 -8.60 17.05 -2.89
CA LYS A 144 -8.24 18.48 -3.01
C LYS A 144 -6.91 18.68 -3.73
N ARG A 145 -5.91 17.85 -3.45
CA ARG A 145 -4.53 18.05 -3.92
C ARG A 145 -4.12 17.11 -5.03
N GLY A 146 -4.77 15.95 -5.15
CA GLY A 146 -4.39 14.85 -6.05
C GLY A 146 -5.00 14.90 -7.44
N LYS A 147 -6.02 15.73 -7.69
CA LYS A 147 -6.84 15.71 -8.92
C LYS A 147 -6.03 15.71 -10.24
N GLN A 148 -4.91 16.43 -10.29
CA GLN A 148 -4.04 16.52 -11.46
C GLN A 148 -2.64 15.94 -11.19
N LYS A 149 -2.52 15.08 -10.17
CA LYS A 149 -1.23 14.52 -9.80
C LYS A 149 -1.05 13.12 -10.37
N ALA A 150 0.16 12.84 -10.78
CA ALA A 150 0.55 11.50 -11.19
C ALA A 150 0.63 10.57 -9.97
N MET A 151 1.16 11.09 -8.85
CA MET A 151 1.30 10.30 -7.62
C MET A 151 1.37 11.18 -6.38
N MET A 152 0.80 10.67 -5.27
CA MET A 152 1.00 11.18 -3.92
C MET A 152 1.48 10.02 -3.02
N CYS A 153 2.62 10.16 -2.40
CA CYS A 153 3.16 9.19 -1.44
C CYS A 153 3.86 9.91 -0.27
N ASP A 154 4.16 9.19 0.80
CA ASP A 154 4.83 9.75 1.97
C ASP A 154 6.29 9.30 1.96
N ILE A 155 7.19 10.20 1.64
CA ILE A 155 8.64 9.95 1.64
C ILE A 155 9.21 10.53 2.93
N LYS A 156 10.09 9.81 3.59
CA LYS A 156 10.75 10.21 4.83
C LYS A 156 12.23 10.46 4.59
N GLU A 157 12.69 11.64 4.99
CA GLU A 157 14.10 12.04 4.94
C GLU A 157 14.48 12.67 6.28
N PHE A 158 15.06 11.91 7.19
CA PHE A 158 15.45 12.38 8.52
C PHE A 158 16.87 12.98 8.49
N ARG A 159 17.08 14.08 7.77
CA ARG A 159 18.41 14.70 7.55
C ARG A 159 19.13 15.09 8.83
N LEU A 160 18.40 15.53 9.86
CA LEU A 160 19.00 15.84 11.16
C LEU A 160 19.55 14.58 11.83
N TYR A 161 18.80 13.49 11.76
CA TYR A 161 19.20 12.19 12.28
C TYR A 161 20.45 11.64 11.56
N GLU A 162 20.53 11.82 10.24
CA GLU A 162 21.73 11.47 9.45
C GLU A 162 22.96 12.23 9.93
N LYS A 163 22.82 13.55 10.11
CA LYS A 163 23.93 14.38 10.61
C LYS A 163 24.41 13.96 12.00
N LEU A 164 23.48 13.61 12.88
CA LEU A 164 23.81 13.20 14.26
C LEU A 164 24.43 11.79 14.32
N ARG A 165 24.02 10.88 13.45
CA ARG A 165 24.55 9.50 13.41
C ARG A 165 25.71 9.27 12.44
N GLY A 166 25.97 10.18 11.53
CA GLY A 166 26.98 10.01 10.49
C GLY A 166 26.63 8.95 9.44
N THR A 167 25.37 8.50 9.37
CA THR A 167 24.91 7.49 8.42
C THR A 167 23.51 7.78 7.91
N SER A 168 23.26 7.44 6.65
CA SER A 168 21.92 7.51 6.03
C SER A 168 21.07 6.24 6.24
N TYR A 169 21.63 5.21 6.86
CA TYR A 169 20.93 3.94 7.07
C TYR A 169 19.64 4.13 7.86
N GLY A 170 18.50 3.67 7.29
CA GLY A 170 17.18 3.77 7.91
C GLY A 170 16.60 5.18 8.01
N SER A 171 17.24 6.20 7.42
CA SER A 171 16.80 7.59 7.48
C SER A 171 16.06 8.07 6.23
N ARG A 172 16.14 7.30 5.14
CA ARG A 172 15.53 7.63 3.84
C ARG A 172 14.74 6.47 3.32
N TRP A 173 13.41 6.64 3.21
CA TRP A 173 12.54 5.61 2.70
C TRP A 173 11.14 6.15 2.30
N GLY A 174 10.45 5.44 1.42
CA GLY A 174 9.06 5.69 1.07
C GLY A 174 8.11 4.83 1.88
N ASP A 175 6.94 5.33 2.26
CA ASP A 175 5.93 4.52 2.94
C ASP A 175 5.18 3.66 1.91
N SER A 176 5.58 2.40 1.77
CA SER A 176 5.00 1.44 0.81
C SER A 176 3.60 0.95 1.21
N ARG A 177 3.19 1.19 2.47
CA ARG A 177 1.89 0.75 2.97
C ARG A 177 0.72 1.45 2.29
N PHE A 178 0.91 2.68 1.79
CA PHE A 178 -0.13 3.41 1.09
C PHE A 178 0.45 4.46 0.13
N PHE A 179 -0.23 4.68 -0.98
CA PHE A 179 -0.01 5.80 -1.90
C PHE A 179 -1.21 5.98 -2.83
N LEU A 180 -1.46 7.22 -3.24
CA LEU A 180 -2.39 7.53 -4.33
C LEU A 180 -1.61 7.64 -5.64
N VAL A 181 -2.12 7.06 -6.72
CA VAL A 181 -1.50 7.15 -8.04
C VAL A 181 -2.56 7.18 -9.14
N ALA A 182 -2.30 7.96 -10.19
CA ALA A 182 -3.12 7.94 -11.39
C ALA A 182 -2.98 6.61 -12.12
N VAL A 183 -4.11 6.00 -12.51
CA VAL A 183 -4.13 4.69 -13.20
C VAL A 183 -3.27 4.73 -14.46
N ASP A 184 -3.43 5.75 -15.29
CA ASP A 184 -2.66 5.91 -16.53
C ASP A 184 -1.16 6.05 -16.26
N PHE A 185 -0.78 6.82 -15.25
CA PHE A 185 0.63 6.96 -14.90
C PHE A 185 1.22 5.61 -14.44
N TYR A 186 0.49 4.86 -13.60
CA TYR A 186 0.95 3.55 -13.16
C TYR A 186 1.10 2.58 -14.33
N LYS A 187 0.09 2.50 -15.21
CA LYS A 187 0.10 1.63 -16.38
C LYS A 187 1.29 1.92 -17.32
N HIS A 188 1.60 3.19 -17.58
CA HIS A 188 2.66 3.57 -18.51
C HIS A 188 4.08 3.52 -17.91
N HIS A 189 4.21 3.75 -16.60
CA HIS A 189 5.53 3.98 -15.99
C HIS A 189 5.89 3.01 -14.87
N LEU A 190 4.92 2.37 -14.21
CA LEU A 190 5.15 1.57 -13.01
C LEU A 190 4.67 0.11 -13.12
N MET A 191 4.05 -0.31 -14.23
CA MET A 191 3.49 -1.67 -14.38
C MET A 191 4.51 -2.79 -14.11
N ASN A 192 5.76 -2.56 -14.44
CA ASN A 192 6.83 -3.54 -14.29
C ASN A 192 7.80 -3.21 -13.14
N CYS A 193 7.47 -2.25 -12.28
CA CYS A 193 8.36 -1.82 -11.19
C CYS A 193 8.65 -2.92 -10.17
N TYR A 194 7.77 -3.92 -10.03
CA TYR A 194 7.99 -5.08 -9.19
C TYR A 194 9.30 -5.83 -9.53
N LYS A 195 9.75 -5.78 -10.79
CA LYS A 195 10.99 -6.42 -11.25
C LYS A 195 12.26 -5.77 -10.64
N GLU A 196 12.15 -4.54 -10.16
CA GLU A 196 13.24 -3.81 -9.51
C GLU A 196 13.35 -4.12 -8.00
N MET A 197 12.36 -4.87 -7.45
CA MET A 197 12.29 -5.18 -6.03
C MET A 197 12.80 -6.60 -5.75
N ASP A 198 13.65 -6.71 -4.74
CA ASP A 198 14.22 -8.00 -4.31
C ASP A 198 14.72 -7.85 -2.87
N GLU A 199 13.94 -8.31 -1.89
CA GLU A 199 14.27 -8.17 -0.47
C GLU A 199 15.48 -9.01 -0.03
N SER A 200 15.96 -9.94 -0.88
CA SER A 200 17.22 -10.62 -0.66
C SER A 200 18.45 -9.75 -0.94
N VAL A 201 18.24 -8.62 -1.63
CA VAL A 201 19.29 -7.67 -2.00
C VAL A 201 19.07 -6.35 -1.26
N TYR A 202 20.05 -5.93 -0.45
CA TYR A 202 20.00 -4.65 0.25
C TYR A 202 19.78 -3.47 -0.71
N GLY A 203 18.86 -2.57 -0.36
CA GLY A 203 18.54 -1.40 -1.18
C GLY A 203 17.54 -1.65 -2.31
N LYS A 204 16.93 -2.85 -2.37
CA LYS A 204 15.88 -3.21 -3.34
C LYS A 204 14.52 -3.50 -2.69
N TYR A 205 14.25 -2.92 -1.54
CA TYR A 205 12.94 -2.97 -0.91
C TYR A 205 11.93 -2.05 -1.63
N ALA A 206 10.65 -2.30 -1.47
CA ALA A 206 9.60 -1.42 -1.99
C ALA A 206 9.72 0.02 -1.49
N GLU A 207 10.18 0.19 -0.26
CA GLU A 207 10.47 1.46 0.39
C GLU A 207 11.61 2.22 -0.30
N ASP A 208 12.67 1.51 -0.69
CA ASP A 208 13.81 2.09 -1.43
C ASP A 208 13.37 2.49 -2.84
N TYR A 209 12.57 1.63 -3.49
CA TYR A 209 12.01 1.95 -4.80
C TYR A 209 11.22 3.25 -4.80
N LEU A 210 10.29 3.41 -3.84
CA LEU A 210 9.51 4.64 -3.70
C LEU A 210 10.39 5.87 -3.41
N TYR A 211 11.43 5.71 -2.59
CA TYR A 211 12.38 6.77 -2.33
C TYR A 211 13.14 7.16 -3.61
N ASN A 212 13.66 6.21 -4.35
CA ASN A 212 14.37 6.45 -5.62
C ASN A 212 13.45 7.09 -6.67
N LEU A 213 12.19 6.65 -6.76
CA LEU A 213 11.17 7.28 -7.59
C LEU A 213 10.98 8.76 -7.21
N SER A 214 10.96 9.07 -5.91
CA SER A 214 10.85 10.45 -5.44
C SER A 214 12.05 11.31 -5.82
N CYS A 215 13.25 10.74 -5.82
CA CYS A 215 14.45 11.44 -6.26
C CYS A 215 14.38 11.77 -7.75
N LYS A 216 13.90 10.81 -8.57
CA LYS A 216 13.73 10.96 -10.02
C LYS A 216 12.75 12.09 -10.37
N TYR A 217 11.62 12.17 -9.65
CA TYR A 217 10.54 13.13 -9.93
C TYR A 217 10.48 14.31 -8.96
N ARG A 218 11.55 14.59 -8.21
CA ARG A 218 11.57 15.63 -7.15
C ARG A 218 11.17 17.02 -7.64
N LYS A 219 11.47 17.37 -8.89
CA LYS A 219 11.14 18.66 -9.50
C LYS A 219 9.85 18.67 -10.31
N ASP A 220 9.21 17.52 -10.46
CA ASP A 220 7.97 17.41 -11.22
C ASP A 220 6.78 17.74 -10.32
N ASN A 221 6.06 18.81 -10.65
CA ASN A 221 4.91 19.29 -9.88
C ASN A 221 3.70 18.35 -9.89
N ARG A 222 3.71 17.32 -10.75
CA ARG A 222 2.70 16.25 -10.75
C ARG A 222 2.84 15.29 -9.59
N PHE A 223 3.90 15.39 -8.79
CA PHE A 223 4.16 14.53 -7.64
C PHE A 223 4.04 15.28 -6.33
N ILE A 224 3.50 14.58 -5.33
CA ILE A 224 3.44 15.03 -3.95
C ILE A 224 4.09 13.95 -3.10
N PHE A 225 5.22 14.29 -2.45
CA PHE A 225 6.02 13.35 -1.66
C PHE A 225 5.80 13.50 -0.16
N ARG A 226 4.79 14.27 0.24
CA ARG A 226 4.41 14.42 1.64
C ARG A 226 2.95 14.85 1.76
N TYR A 227 2.17 14.05 2.47
CA TYR A 227 0.82 14.43 2.87
C TYR A 227 0.87 15.50 3.97
N ARG A 228 -0.13 16.37 4.00
CA ARG A 228 -0.31 17.33 5.10
C ARG A 228 -0.79 16.62 6.36
N HIS A 229 -1.70 15.68 6.18
CA HIS A 229 -2.17 14.85 7.27
C HIS A 229 -1.23 13.67 7.51
N GLN A 230 -0.97 13.36 8.77
CA GLN A 230 -0.26 12.14 9.15
C GLN A 230 -1.23 10.97 9.03
N VAL A 231 -0.90 9.97 8.22
CA VAL A 231 -1.67 8.74 8.19
C VAL A 231 -1.66 8.06 9.55
N GLN A 232 -2.82 7.52 9.93
CA GLN A 232 -3.00 6.74 11.14
C GLN A 232 -3.48 5.35 10.76
N PHE A 233 -2.66 4.34 11.01
CA PHE A 233 -3.05 2.96 10.85
C PHE A 233 -3.49 2.38 12.18
N GLY A 234 -4.44 1.45 12.14
CA GLY A 234 -4.78 0.53 13.22
C GLY A 234 -4.15 -0.83 12.99
N GLY A 235 -4.37 -1.73 13.94
CA GLY A 235 -3.88 -3.10 13.86
C GLY A 235 -2.41 -3.26 14.27
N GLN A 236 -1.86 -4.44 13.98
CA GLN A 236 -0.54 -4.87 14.43
C GLN A 236 0.41 -5.10 13.26
N GLY A 237 1.66 -4.65 13.40
CA GLY A 237 2.73 -4.89 12.43
C GLY A 237 3.06 -6.38 12.32
N GLY A 238 3.35 -6.87 11.10
CA GLY A 238 3.55 -8.29 10.82
C GLY A 238 5.01 -8.69 10.59
N ALA A 239 5.97 -7.85 10.96
CA ALA A 239 7.39 -8.23 10.91
C ALA A 239 7.78 -8.96 12.19
N ALA A 240 8.47 -10.10 12.06
CA ALA A 240 8.84 -10.98 13.16
C ALA A 240 9.67 -10.35 14.28
N CYS A 241 10.30 -9.21 14.01
CA CYS A 241 11.20 -8.54 14.96
C CYS A 241 10.56 -7.36 15.70
N PHE A 242 9.34 -6.91 15.35
CA PHE A 242 8.73 -5.74 15.98
C PHE A 242 7.22 -5.94 16.14
N GLU A 243 6.76 -6.15 17.36
CA GLU A 243 5.35 -6.02 17.73
C GLU A 243 4.98 -4.53 17.77
N GLU A 244 4.72 -3.90 16.61
CA GLU A 244 4.18 -2.56 16.57
C GLU A 244 2.66 -2.60 16.66
N HIS A 245 2.11 -2.26 17.81
CA HIS A 245 0.70 -1.92 17.96
C HIS A 245 0.48 -0.47 17.53
N TYR A 246 -0.06 -0.27 16.33
CA TYR A 246 -0.26 1.08 15.77
C TYR A 246 -1.26 1.92 16.54
N ASP A 247 -2.20 1.30 17.25
CA ASP A 247 -3.25 1.90 18.07
C ASP A 247 -2.87 2.08 19.55
N SER A 248 -1.63 1.73 19.94
CA SER A 248 -1.15 1.99 21.29
C SER A 248 -1.19 3.49 21.64
N PHE A 249 -1.49 3.82 22.91
CA PHE A 249 -1.55 5.20 23.39
C PHE A 249 -0.29 6.02 23.01
N ARG A 250 0.89 5.40 23.12
CA ARG A 250 2.17 6.02 22.74
C ARG A 250 2.22 6.37 21.25
N ASN A 251 1.78 5.48 20.37
CA ASN A 251 1.76 5.73 18.93
C ASN A 251 0.69 6.75 18.54
N VAL A 252 -0.47 6.73 19.17
CA VAL A 252 -1.52 7.73 18.99
C VAL A 252 -1.03 9.12 19.39
N ALA A 253 -0.40 9.26 20.58
CA ALA A 253 0.16 10.54 21.05
C ALA A 253 1.29 11.04 20.11
N LYS A 254 2.20 10.16 19.71
CA LYS A 254 3.28 10.46 18.74
C LYS A 254 2.72 10.93 17.40
N ASN A 255 1.66 10.28 16.90
CA ASN A 255 1.02 10.66 15.63
C ASN A 255 0.32 12.02 15.74
N LYS A 256 -0.35 12.33 16.86
CA LYS A 256 -0.93 13.67 17.10
C LYS A 256 0.15 14.75 17.10
N LEU A 257 1.26 14.53 17.79
CA LEU A 257 2.38 15.47 17.81
C LEU A 257 2.97 15.65 16.41
N ARG A 258 3.23 14.56 15.69
CA ARG A 258 3.74 14.62 14.31
C ARG A 258 2.80 15.36 13.37
N ARG A 259 1.49 15.25 13.54
CA ARG A 259 0.50 15.99 12.77
C ARG A 259 0.68 17.49 12.95
N ILE A 260 0.82 17.96 14.19
CA ILE A 260 1.06 19.38 14.50
C ILE A 260 2.38 19.84 13.88
N LEU A 261 3.45 19.06 14.08
CA LEU A 261 4.77 19.37 13.55
C LEU A 261 4.81 19.40 12.01
N ARG A 262 4.03 18.57 11.32
CA ARG A 262 3.91 18.61 9.85
C ARG A 262 3.30 19.91 9.33
N VAL A 263 2.34 20.48 10.05
CA VAL A 263 1.71 21.75 9.69
C VAL A 263 2.66 22.92 9.94
N LEU A 264 3.32 22.93 11.11
CA LEU A 264 4.23 24.01 11.51
C LEU A 264 5.57 23.98 10.73
N PHE A 265 6.05 22.78 10.41
CA PHE A 265 7.35 22.58 9.77
C PHE A 265 7.22 21.64 8.54
N PRO A 266 6.61 22.12 7.44
CA PRO A 266 6.30 21.27 6.28
C PRO A 266 7.53 20.69 5.58
N HIS A 267 8.72 21.23 5.84
CA HIS A 267 9.99 20.80 5.22
C HIS A 267 10.89 19.97 6.13
N ILE A 268 10.50 19.75 7.40
CA ILE A 268 11.28 18.98 8.38
C ILE A 268 10.58 17.67 8.70
N TRP A 269 11.33 16.56 8.69
CA TRP A 269 10.85 15.24 9.08
C TRP A 269 11.15 14.97 10.55
N PHE A 270 10.12 14.46 11.28
CA PHE A 270 10.16 14.18 12.71
C PHE A 270 9.81 12.72 12.99
#